data_5f8b9b39f3b2f8253b8e41e1770127e6
#
_entry.id   5f8b9b39f3b2f8253b8e41e1770127e6
#
_cell.length_a   1.000
_cell.length_b   1.000
_cell.length_c   1.000
_cell.angle_alpha   90.00
_cell.angle_beta   90.00
_cell.angle_gamma   90.00
#
_symmetry.space_group_name_H-M   'P 1'
#
loop_
_entity.id
_entity.type
_entity.pdbx_description
1 polymer ?
#
loop_
_entity_poly.entity_id
_entity_poly.type
_entity_poly.pdbx_seq_one_letter_code
_entity_poly.pdbx_strand_id
1 'polypeptide(L)'
;MKHSLPCRALRKRPMKLGTTVILMVSAVLFSVLVVVHLIYFSQISSMTRDALADKALAVARSLADSPAVREGLKKPPAESGIQTLAEAVSQHNGFLFIVVTNMQGIRYSHPETQRIGQPFKGDDILLALQGKENVAINRGFLAKALRVFTPVYDERHRQIGVVAIGLELSHVTQQINNSRGSIIWSILFGALVGLLGTYALVKVLKRILFGLEPYEISTLFEQRQAMLQSIKEGVIAVDDSGEVTLINHAAQALLDYRKTQDDARLSTLSHAWSQVVDISEVLRDGTPRRDEEIIVKGRLLLVNTVPVRSN
;
A
#
# COMPACT_ATOMS: atom_id res chain seq x y z
N MET A 1 -38.00 -37.72 26.39
CA MET A 1 -38.22 -37.04 25.10
C MET A 1 -37.42 -35.77 25.09
N LYS A 2 -36.21 -35.75 24.45
CA LYS A 2 -35.38 -34.55 24.26
C LYS A 2 -35.51 -34.14 22.79
N HIS A 3 -36.23 -33.06 22.55
CA HIS A 3 -36.28 -32.44 21.23
C HIS A 3 -34.94 -31.68 20.95
N SER A 4 -34.13 -32.23 20.07
CA SER A 4 -32.98 -31.56 19.49
C SER A 4 -33.47 -30.64 18.38
N LEU A 5 -33.34 -29.31 18.58
CA LEU A 5 -33.56 -28.30 17.57
C LEU A 5 -32.46 -28.41 16.49
N PRO A 6 -32.79 -28.39 15.20
CA PRO A 6 -31.77 -28.38 14.15
C PRO A 6 -31.09 -27.04 14.10
N CYS A 7 -29.79 -27.05 14.27
CA CYS A 7 -28.90 -25.89 14.06
C CYS A 7 -29.04 -25.44 12.60
N ARG A 8 -29.74 -24.34 12.35
CA ARG A 8 -29.92 -23.73 11.03
C ARG A 8 -28.59 -23.08 10.64
N ALA A 9 -27.74 -23.83 9.97
CA ALA A 9 -26.52 -23.30 9.39
C ALA A 9 -26.90 -22.13 8.46
N LEU A 10 -26.50 -20.92 8.83
CA LEU A 10 -26.61 -19.71 8.01
C LEU A 10 -25.81 -19.94 6.72
N ARG A 11 -26.48 -20.34 5.67
CA ARG A 11 -25.93 -20.49 4.32
C ARG A 11 -25.54 -19.10 3.86
N LYS A 12 -24.27 -18.71 4.10
CA LYS A 12 -23.70 -17.47 3.57
C LYS A 12 -23.89 -17.50 2.06
N ARG A 13 -24.71 -16.61 1.52
CA ARG A 13 -24.82 -16.42 0.08
C ARG A 13 -23.42 -16.06 -0.44
N PRO A 14 -22.89 -16.78 -1.44
CA PRO A 14 -21.60 -16.43 -2.02
C PRO A 14 -21.69 -15.00 -2.54
N MET A 15 -20.76 -14.16 -2.12
CA MET A 15 -20.66 -12.78 -2.62
C MET A 15 -20.35 -12.84 -4.11
N LYS A 16 -21.01 -11.99 -4.90
CA LYS A 16 -20.75 -11.89 -6.34
C LYS A 16 -19.27 -11.58 -6.55
N LEU A 17 -18.62 -12.26 -7.48
CA LEU A 17 -17.19 -12.09 -7.77
C LEU A 17 -16.82 -10.61 -7.96
N GLY A 18 -17.66 -9.85 -8.69
CA GLY A 18 -17.45 -8.42 -8.86
C GLY A 18 -17.37 -7.64 -7.55
N THR A 19 -18.21 -7.97 -6.56
CA THR A 19 -18.19 -7.33 -5.23
C THR A 19 -16.93 -7.69 -4.46
N THR A 20 -16.49 -8.94 -4.54
CA THR A 20 -15.25 -9.41 -3.88
C THR A 20 -14.02 -8.72 -4.48
N VAL A 21 -13.94 -8.62 -5.80
CA VAL A 21 -12.84 -7.92 -6.49
C VAL A 21 -12.82 -6.44 -6.12
N ILE A 22 -13.96 -5.75 -6.13
CA ILE A 22 -14.05 -4.34 -5.72
C ILE A 22 -13.54 -4.16 -4.29
N LEU A 23 -14.01 -4.98 -3.34
CA LEU A 23 -13.58 -4.91 -1.94
C LEU A 23 -12.08 -5.16 -1.79
N MET A 24 -11.56 -6.19 -2.44
CA MET A 24 -10.14 -6.56 -2.33
C MET A 24 -9.22 -5.48 -2.91
N VAL A 25 -9.51 -4.99 -4.11
CA VAL A 25 -8.71 -3.93 -4.76
C VAL A 25 -8.82 -2.62 -3.99
N SER A 26 -10.03 -2.25 -3.55
CA SER A 26 -10.23 -1.04 -2.74
C SER A 26 -9.52 -1.12 -1.39
N ALA A 27 -9.49 -2.28 -0.73
CA ALA A 27 -8.77 -2.48 0.52
C ALA A 27 -7.25 -2.34 0.33
N VAL A 28 -6.70 -2.89 -0.75
CA VAL A 28 -5.27 -2.75 -1.08
C VAL A 28 -4.93 -1.29 -1.37
N LEU A 29 -5.69 -0.62 -2.22
CA LEU A 29 -5.48 0.80 -2.53
C LEU A 29 -5.56 1.69 -1.29
N PHE A 30 -6.55 1.44 -0.43
CA PHE A 30 -6.70 2.17 0.83
C PHE A 30 -5.52 1.94 1.76
N SER A 31 -5.05 0.69 1.91
CA SER A 31 -3.88 0.37 2.76
C SER A 31 -2.61 1.07 2.26
N VAL A 32 -2.37 1.09 0.96
CA VAL A 32 -1.23 1.79 0.34
C VAL A 32 -1.32 3.31 0.60
N LEU A 33 -2.51 3.90 0.40
CA LEU A 33 -2.73 5.32 0.69
C LEU A 33 -2.42 5.67 2.16
N VAL A 34 -2.89 4.85 3.10
CA VAL A 34 -2.62 5.05 4.53
C VAL A 34 -1.13 4.97 4.83
N VAL A 35 -0.44 3.95 4.32
CA VAL A 35 1.01 3.78 4.53
C VAL A 35 1.80 4.96 3.96
N VAL A 36 1.52 5.38 2.74
CA VAL A 36 2.17 6.53 2.10
C VAL A 36 1.95 7.80 2.93
N HIS A 37 0.72 8.04 3.42
CA HIS A 37 0.44 9.20 4.26
C HIS A 37 1.16 9.16 5.61
N LEU A 38 1.27 7.99 6.23
CA LEU A 38 2.02 7.82 7.49
C LEU A 38 3.52 8.12 7.30
N ILE A 39 4.12 7.62 6.22
CA ILE A 39 5.52 7.89 5.88
C ILE A 39 5.71 9.39 5.61
N TYR A 40 4.85 9.99 4.80
CA TYR A 40 4.91 11.41 4.46
C TYR A 40 4.79 12.31 5.70
N PHE A 41 3.85 11.99 6.60
CA PHE A 41 3.65 12.72 7.85
C PHE A 41 4.87 12.60 8.78
N SER A 42 5.45 11.40 8.90
CA SER A 42 6.67 11.17 9.67
C SER A 42 7.84 11.99 9.12
N GLN A 43 8.02 11.97 7.80
CA GLN A 43 9.12 12.65 7.13
C GLN A 43 9.02 14.18 7.22
N ILE A 44 7.84 14.77 7.00
CA ILE A 44 7.65 16.22 7.16
C ILE A 44 7.92 16.66 8.59
N SER A 45 7.45 15.88 9.58
CA SER A 45 7.66 16.23 10.98
C SER A 45 9.14 16.24 11.37
N SER A 46 9.96 15.31 10.87
CA SER A 46 11.40 15.31 11.12
C SER A 46 12.10 16.45 10.38
N MET A 47 11.85 16.63 9.10
CA MET A 47 12.48 17.70 8.29
C MET A 47 12.21 19.09 8.87
N THR A 48 10.99 19.35 9.33
CA THR A 48 10.65 20.64 9.94
C THR A 48 11.41 20.88 11.24
N ARG A 49 11.54 19.82 12.09
CA ARG A 49 12.31 19.92 13.35
C ARG A 49 13.79 20.17 13.08
N ASP A 50 14.37 19.44 12.14
CA ASP A 50 15.79 19.54 11.79
C ASP A 50 16.09 20.93 11.20
N ALA A 51 15.25 21.43 10.30
CA ALA A 51 15.40 22.79 9.76
C ALA A 51 15.29 23.89 10.85
N LEU A 52 14.41 23.71 11.83
CA LEU A 52 14.31 24.64 12.98
C LEU A 52 15.52 24.55 13.89
N ALA A 53 16.02 23.34 14.14
CA ALA A 53 17.24 23.13 14.90
C ALA A 53 18.46 23.80 14.24
N ASP A 54 18.61 23.60 12.92
CA ASP A 54 19.69 24.18 12.14
C ASP A 54 19.63 25.71 12.14
N LYS A 55 18.43 26.29 11.97
CA LYS A 55 18.23 27.74 12.07
C LYS A 55 18.65 28.25 13.46
N ALA A 56 18.22 27.59 14.52
CA ALA A 56 18.55 28.01 15.88
C ALA A 56 20.04 27.84 16.20
N LEU A 57 20.67 26.75 15.71
CA LEU A 57 22.12 26.53 15.85
C LEU A 57 22.91 27.60 15.12
N ALA A 58 22.51 27.99 13.90
CA ALA A 58 23.18 29.06 13.15
C ALA A 58 23.15 30.38 13.91
N VAL A 59 21.99 30.74 14.50
CA VAL A 59 21.90 31.95 15.33
C VAL A 59 22.66 31.82 16.65
N ALA A 60 22.63 30.63 17.28
CA ALA A 60 23.38 30.37 18.51
C ALA A 60 24.89 30.51 18.30
N ARG A 61 25.41 29.97 17.19
CA ARG A 61 26.82 30.12 16.77
C ARG A 61 27.17 31.59 16.53
N SER A 62 26.31 32.32 15.79
CA SER A 62 26.52 33.75 15.53
C SER A 62 26.56 34.56 16.82
N LEU A 63 25.71 34.24 17.81
CA LEU A 63 25.73 34.87 19.13
C LEU A 63 26.96 34.46 19.93
N ALA A 64 27.34 33.18 19.91
CA ALA A 64 28.53 32.68 20.61
C ALA A 64 29.81 33.32 20.08
N ASP A 65 29.87 33.63 18.80
CA ASP A 65 31.00 34.33 18.18
C ASP A 65 30.96 35.87 18.29
N SER A 66 29.83 36.42 18.78
CA SER A 66 29.64 37.85 18.90
C SER A 66 30.59 38.46 19.95
N PRO A 67 31.33 39.52 19.63
CA PRO A 67 32.14 40.27 20.59
C PRO A 67 31.32 40.73 21.81
N ALA A 68 30.05 41.12 21.61
CA ALA A 68 29.18 41.59 22.68
C ALA A 68 28.89 40.51 23.74
N VAL A 69 28.73 39.24 23.31
CA VAL A 69 28.54 38.11 24.23
C VAL A 69 29.87 37.80 24.96
N ARG A 70 30.99 37.76 24.24
CA ARG A 70 32.31 37.47 24.81
C ARG A 70 32.74 38.51 25.85
N GLU A 71 32.56 39.78 25.54
CA GLU A 71 32.88 40.89 26.47
C GLU A 71 31.85 40.97 27.64
N GLY A 72 30.58 40.69 27.34
CA GLY A 72 29.54 40.67 28.34
C GLY A 72 29.74 39.57 29.42
N LEU A 73 30.26 38.40 29.02
CA LEU A 73 30.55 37.29 29.93
C LEU A 73 31.73 37.58 30.92
N LYS A 74 32.53 38.59 30.64
CA LYS A 74 33.61 39.08 31.51
C LYS A 74 33.11 40.01 32.63
N LYS A 75 31.87 40.52 32.51
CA LYS A 75 31.25 41.46 33.45
C LYS A 75 30.25 40.71 34.37
N PRO A 76 29.78 41.29 35.44
CA PRO A 76 28.66 40.76 36.20
C PRO A 76 27.38 40.65 35.37
N PRO A 77 26.48 39.68 35.58
CA PRO A 77 25.28 39.48 34.76
C PRO A 77 24.43 40.74 34.55
N ALA A 78 24.26 41.56 35.59
CA ALA A 78 23.44 42.79 35.53
C ALA A 78 24.04 43.89 34.64
N GLU A 79 25.36 43.90 34.44
CA GLU A 79 26.08 44.93 33.70
C GLU A 79 26.57 44.44 32.33
N SER A 80 26.25 43.22 31.97
CA SER A 80 26.81 42.55 30.78
C SER A 80 26.28 43.06 29.44
N GLY A 81 25.08 43.64 29.42
CA GLY A 81 24.38 43.99 28.17
C GLY A 81 23.87 42.83 27.35
N ILE A 82 24.12 41.58 27.82
CA ILE A 82 23.73 40.38 27.09
C ILE A 82 22.20 40.20 27.05
N GLN A 83 21.48 40.63 28.12
CA GLN A 83 20.03 40.56 28.16
C GLN A 83 19.39 41.36 27.02
N THR A 84 19.77 42.59 26.80
CA THR A 84 19.23 43.46 25.74
C THR A 84 19.46 42.85 24.35
N LEU A 85 20.67 42.31 24.11
CA LEU A 85 21.02 41.66 22.88
C LEU A 85 20.17 40.37 22.69
N ALA A 86 20.06 39.55 23.69
CA ALA A 86 19.26 38.31 23.65
C ALA A 86 17.77 38.56 23.40
N GLU A 87 17.20 39.60 24.02
CA GLU A 87 15.81 40.01 23.79
C GLU A 87 15.60 40.50 22.35
N ALA A 88 16.46 41.37 21.85
CA ALA A 88 16.37 41.87 20.48
C ALA A 88 16.43 40.72 19.43
N VAL A 89 17.41 39.80 19.57
CA VAL A 89 17.58 38.67 18.67
C VAL A 89 16.42 37.69 18.82
N SER A 90 15.93 37.45 20.02
CA SER A 90 14.79 36.56 20.27
C SER A 90 13.52 37.05 19.59
N GLN A 91 13.19 38.35 19.75
CA GLN A 91 12.02 38.97 19.15
C GLN A 91 12.09 38.97 17.63
N HIS A 92 13.24 39.28 17.07
CA HIS A 92 13.44 39.34 15.62
C HIS A 92 13.31 37.99 14.95
N ASN A 93 13.74 36.91 15.61
CA ASN A 93 13.74 35.55 15.06
C ASN A 93 12.55 34.69 15.50
N GLY A 94 11.72 35.18 16.41
CA GLY A 94 10.57 34.42 16.95
C GLY A 94 10.99 33.26 17.84
N PHE A 95 12.10 33.39 18.58
CA PHE A 95 12.52 32.37 19.56
C PHE A 95 11.75 32.51 20.88
N LEU A 96 11.50 31.39 21.55
CA LEU A 96 10.84 31.38 22.85
C LEU A 96 11.75 32.03 23.92
N PHE A 97 13.05 31.75 23.85
CA PHE A 97 14.05 32.34 24.73
C PHE A 97 15.45 32.21 24.13
N ILE A 98 16.32 33.13 24.54
CA ILE A 98 17.77 33.04 24.41
C ILE A 98 18.36 33.20 25.81
N VAL A 99 19.09 32.18 26.25
CA VAL A 99 19.77 32.17 27.55
C VAL A 99 21.26 32.00 27.32
N VAL A 100 22.04 32.95 27.80
CA VAL A 100 23.50 32.88 27.83
C VAL A 100 23.93 32.56 29.25
N THR A 101 24.84 31.62 29.44
CA THR A 101 25.39 31.25 30.76
C THR A 101 26.91 31.29 30.74
N ASN A 102 27.49 31.49 31.92
CA ASN A 102 28.93 31.22 32.09
C ASN A 102 29.22 29.73 32.30
N MET A 103 30.48 29.38 32.56
CA MET A 103 30.91 27.98 32.82
C MET A 103 30.35 27.38 34.12
N GLN A 104 29.87 28.20 35.05
CA GLN A 104 29.19 27.75 36.27
C GLN A 104 27.68 27.60 36.05
N GLY A 105 27.19 27.80 34.83
CA GLY A 105 25.78 27.72 34.46
C GLY A 105 24.96 28.93 34.98
N ILE A 106 25.58 30.02 35.41
CA ILE A 106 24.87 31.24 35.86
C ILE A 106 24.32 31.97 34.62
N ARG A 107 23.04 32.33 34.66
CA ARG A 107 22.35 32.99 33.53
C ARG A 107 22.70 34.47 33.43
N TYR A 108 23.03 34.93 32.24
CA TYR A 108 23.25 36.31 31.83
C TYR A 108 22.07 36.90 31.07
N SER A 109 21.22 36.02 30.50
CA SER A 109 19.95 36.42 29.89
C SER A 109 18.84 35.38 30.18
N HIS A 110 17.60 35.86 30.28
CA HIS A 110 16.41 35.04 30.42
C HIS A 110 15.17 35.87 30.12
N PRO A 111 14.07 35.31 29.54
CA PRO A 111 12.79 36.05 29.35
C PRO A 111 12.22 36.62 30.64
N GLU A 112 12.33 35.87 31.72
CA GLU A 112 12.00 36.38 33.07
C GLU A 112 13.28 36.96 33.70
N THR A 113 13.41 38.28 33.72
CA THR A 113 14.61 39.01 34.19
C THR A 113 15.01 38.66 35.62
N GLN A 114 14.04 38.28 36.47
CA GLN A 114 14.28 37.82 37.84
C GLN A 114 15.16 36.56 37.94
N ARG A 115 15.33 35.83 36.86
CA ARG A 115 16.17 34.63 36.82
C ARG A 115 17.60 34.87 36.34
N ILE A 116 17.94 36.10 36.00
CA ILE A 116 19.32 36.49 35.72
C ILE A 116 20.14 36.40 36.99
N GLY A 117 21.36 35.90 36.91
CA GLY A 117 22.21 35.62 38.05
C GLY A 117 21.91 34.30 38.79
N GLN A 118 20.88 33.58 38.40
CA GLN A 118 20.54 32.26 38.97
C GLN A 118 21.11 31.11 38.12
N PRO A 119 21.38 29.93 38.69
CA PRO A 119 21.87 28.77 37.95
C PRO A 119 20.82 28.24 36.96
N PHE A 120 21.28 27.79 35.81
CA PHE A 120 20.46 27.12 34.80
C PHE A 120 19.88 25.80 35.38
N LYS A 121 18.60 25.55 35.13
CA LYS A 121 17.94 24.31 35.56
C LYS A 121 17.72 23.41 34.37
N GLY A 122 18.36 22.25 34.35
CA GLY A 122 18.25 21.21 33.32
C GLY A 122 19.60 20.58 32.99
N ASP A 123 19.60 19.28 32.75
CA ASP A 123 20.82 18.51 32.46
C ASP A 123 21.24 18.60 30.99
N ASP A 124 20.40 19.18 30.15
CA ASP A 124 20.58 19.32 28.73
C ASP A 124 21.71 20.30 28.33
N ILE A 125 22.11 21.18 29.25
CA ILE A 125 23.27 22.10 29.09
C ILE A 125 24.62 21.38 29.27
N LEU A 126 24.66 20.22 29.96
CA LEU A 126 25.90 19.58 30.40
C LEU A 126 26.84 19.24 29.23
N LEU A 127 26.33 18.79 28.10
CA LEU A 127 27.14 18.50 26.91
C LEU A 127 27.78 19.79 26.36
N ALA A 128 27.05 20.89 26.39
CA ALA A 128 27.58 22.16 25.90
C ALA A 128 28.62 22.78 26.86
N LEU A 129 28.51 22.55 28.16
CA LEU A 129 29.56 22.91 29.11
C LEU A 129 30.84 22.07 28.90
N GLN A 130 30.74 20.92 28.25
CA GLN A 130 31.90 20.09 27.86
C GLN A 130 32.45 20.43 26.46
N GLY A 131 32.00 21.51 25.85
CA GLY A 131 32.47 21.98 24.54
C GLY A 131 31.76 21.29 23.35
N LYS A 132 30.67 20.57 23.57
CA LYS A 132 29.91 19.88 22.47
C LYS A 132 28.59 20.57 22.25
N GLU A 133 28.25 20.88 21.01
CA GLU A 133 26.90 21.33 20.67
C GLU A 133 25.87 20.25 21.00
N ASN A 134 24.71 20.66 21.48
CA ASN A 134 23.63 19.77 21.83
C ASN A 134 22.29 20.28 21.33
N VAL A 135 21.45 19.37 20.84
CA VAL A 135 20.05 19.63 20.47
C VAL A 135 19.16 18.71 21.29
N ALA A 136 18.33 19.30 22.12
CA ALA A 136 17.45 18.55 23.01
C ALA A 136 15.99 18.97 22.84
N ILE A 137 15.08 18.00 22.96
CA ILE A 137 13.63 18.25 23.02
C ILE A 137 13.20 17.99 24.45
N ASN A 138 12.92 19.02 25.20
CA ASN A 138 12.57 18.87 26.61
C ASN A 138 11.32 19.69 26.99
N ARG A 139 10.58 19.21 28.00
CA ARG A 139 9.58 20.05 28.63
C ARG A 139 10.30 21.03 29.55
N GLY A 140 10.51 22.25 29.06
CA GLY A 140 10.97 23.34 29.88
C GLY A 140 9.89 23.88 30.83
N PHE A 141 10.27 24.88 31.62
CA PHE A 141 9.34 25.56 32.54
C PHE A 141 8.21 26.30 31.78
N LEU A 142 8.49 26.81 30.59
CA LEU A 142 7.53 27.61 29.79
C LEU A 142 6.69 26.77 28.84
N ALA A 143 7.30 25.78 28.13
CA ALA A 143 6.60 24.91 27.16
C ALA A 143 7.47 23.73 26.78
N LYS A 144 6.88 22.77 25.96
CA LYS A 144 7.66 21.78 25.23
C LYS A 144 8.44 22.49 24.13
N ALA A 145 9.75 22.60 24.31
CA ALA A 145 10.62 23.36 23.42
C ALA A 145 11.73 22.50 22.83
N LEU A 146 12.05 22.78 21.56
CA LEU A 146 13.31 22.38 20.96
C LEU A 146 14.37 23.33 21.48
N ARG A 147 15.42 22.81 22.07
CA ARG A 147 16.52 23.59 22.66
C ARG A 147 17.80 23.24 21.94
N VAL A 148 18.56 24.26 21.58
CA VAL A 148 19.90 24.12 21.04
C VAL A 148 20.89 24.78 21.96
N PHE A 149 22.06 24.20 22.10
CA PHE A 149 23.11 24.66 23.00
C PHE A 149 24.42 24.74 22.21
N THR A 150 25.09 25.88 22.27
CA THR A 150 26.36 26.12 21.60
C THR A 150 27.37 26.68 22.58
N PRO A 151 28.59 26.12 22.69
CA PRO A 151 29.63 26.66 23.58
C PRO A 151 30.15 28.00 23.07
N VAL A 152 30.49 28.90 23.97
CA VAL A 152 31.13 30.21 23.71
C VAL A 152 32.60 30.12 24.01
N TYR A 153 33.45 30.52 23.11
CA TYR A 153 34.89 30.53 23.26
C TYR A 153 35.47 31.97 23.27
N ASP A 154 36.53 32.18 24.04
CA ASP A 154 37.30 33.40 23.99
C ASP A 154 38.27 33.42 22.80
N GLU A 155 39.00 34.51 22.64
CA GLU A 155 40.03 34.67 21.59
C GLU A 155 41.17 33.64 21.67
N ARG A 156 41.36 33.01 22.83
CA ARG A 156 42.36 31.98 23.10
C ARG A 156 41.81 30.57 23.02
N HIS A 157 40.60 30.39 22.43
CA HIS A 157 39.87 29.13 22.31
C HIS A 157 39.58 28.44 23.63
N ARG A 158 39.47 29.20 24.75
CA ARG A 158 39.02 28.67 26.01
C ARG A 158 37.51 28.87 26.11
N GLN A 159 36.79 27.84 26.51
CA GLN A 159 35.34 27.95 26.69
C GLN A 159 35.04 28.85 27.90
N ILE A 160 34.18 29.84 27.72
CA ILE A 160 33.80 30.83 28.71
C ILE A 160 32.32 30.82 29.07
N GLY A 161 31.50 30.11 28.28
CA GLY A 161 30.07 30.02 28.53
C GLY A 161 29.33 29.16 27.49
N VAL A 162 28.00 29.23 27.51
CA VAL A 162 27.09 28.53 26.63
C VAL A 162 25.95 29.46 26.21
N VAL A 163 25.58 29.45 24.93
CA VAL A 163 24.36 30.05 24.41
C VAL A 163 23.32 28.93 24.25
N ALA A 164 22.15 29.10 24.88
CA ALA A 164 21.00 28.23 24.76
C ALA A 164 19.85 28.97 24.08
N ILE A 165 19.31 28.43 22.98
CA ILE A 165 18.13 28.96 22.27
C ILE A 165 17.00 27.95 22.36
N GLY A 166 15.81 28.42 22.75
CA GLY A 166 14.60 27.61 22.75
C GLY A 166 13.60 28.05 21.70
N LEU A 167 13.03 27.06 20.99
CA LEU A 167 11.93 27.25 20.06
C LEU A 167 10.70 26.53 20.57
N GLU A 168 9.56 27.17 20.49
CA GLU A 168 8.29 26.56 20.82
C GLU A 168 7.81 25.62 19.71
N LEU A 169 7.54 24.38 20.08
CA LEU A 169 7.02 23.37 19.14
C LEU A 169 5.51 23.46 18.94
N SER A 170 4.79 24.29 19.70
CA SER A 170 3.33 24.44 19.61
C SER A 170 2.91 25.09 18.29
N HIS A 171 3.64 26.08 17.80
CA HIS A 171 3.36 26.70 16.49
C HIS A 171 3.53 25.71 15.32
N VAL A 172 4.52 24.81 15.40
CA VAL A 172 4.69 23.72 14.41
C VAL A 172 3.50 22.77 14.44
N THR A 173 3.02 22.44 15.63
CA THR A 173 1.84 21.58 15.82
C THR A 173 0.56 22.24 15.31
N GLN A 174 0.44 23.56 15.44
CA GLN A 174 -0.72 24.31 14.96
C GLN A 174 -0.75 24.42 13.44
N GLN A 175 0.41 24.60 12.79
CA GLN A 175 0.54 24.60 11.33
C GLN A 175 0.26 23.22 10.74
N ILE A 176 0.67 22.14 11.42
CA ILE A 176 0.32 20.75 11.07
C ILE A 176 -1.18 20.50 11.27
N ASN A 177 -1.82 21.04 12.32
CA ASN A 177 -3.25 20.93 12.53
C ASN A 177 -4.08 21.63 11.45
N ASN A 178 -3.64 22.76 10.95
CA ASN A 178 -4.30 23.43 9.83
C ASN A 178 -4.19 22.63 8.51
N SER A 179 -3.14 21.84 8.37
CA SER A 179 -2.95 20.93 7.22
C SER A 179 -3.76 19.62 7.32
N ARG A 180 -4.35 19.29 8.48
CA ARG A 180 -5.17 18.07 8.65
C ARG A 180 -6.37 18.04 7.69
N GLY A 181 -7.01 19.18 7.45
CA GLY A 181 -8.09 19.28 6.47
C GLY A 181 -7.65 18.85 5.08
N SER A 182 -6.51 19.36 4.62
CA SER A 182 -5.95 19.01 3.30
C SER A 182 -5.60 17.52 3.19
N ILE A 183 -5.06 16.92 4.26
CA ILE A 183 -4.73 15.49 4.30
C ILE A 183 -6.01 14.64 4.19
N ILE A 184 -7.05 14.97 4.96
CA ILE A 184 -8.33 14.26 4.91
C ILE A 184 -8.94 14.35 3.51
N TRP A 185 -8.94 15.53 2.91
CA TRP A 185 -9.46 15.73 1.55
C TRP A 185 -8.65 14.95 0.50
N SER A 186 -7.33 14.86 0.62
CA SER A 186 -6.50 14.08 -0.31
C SER A 186 -6.77 12.57 -0.19
N ILE A 187 -6.97 12.05 1.03
CA ILE A 187 -7.34 10.65 1.26
C ILE A 187 -8.72 10.34 0.69
N LEU A 188 -9.71 11.21 0.94
CA LEU A 188 -11.07 11.06 0.40
C LEU A 188 -11.08 11.09 -1.13
N PHE A 189 -10.36 12.02 -1.72
CA PHE A 189 -10.23 12.13 -3.18
C PHE A 189 -9.55 10.88 -3.77
N GLY A 190 -8.44 10.43 -3.19
CA GLY A 190 -7.75 9.22 -3.62
C GLY A 190 -8.63 7.97 -3.49
N ALA A 191 -9.38 7.85 -2.39
CA ALA A 191 -10.34 6.76 -2.19
C ALA A 191 -11.48 6.79 -3.22
N LEU A 192 -12.00 7.97 -3.52
CA LEU A 192 -13.05 8.14 -4.54
C LEU A 192 -12.55 7.73 -5.94
N VAL A 193 -11.38 8.20 -6.33
CA VAL A 193 -10.76 7.84 -7.63
C VAL A 193 -10.49 6.33 -7.69
N GLY A 194 -9.99 5.74 -6.60
CA GLY A 194 -9.77 4.28 -6.50
C GLY A 194 -11.06 3.48 -6.65
N LEU A 195 -12.14 3.89 -5.99
CA LEU A 195 -13.46 3.27 -6.10
C LEU A 195 -14.04 3.37 -7.52
N LEU A 196 -13.98 4.55 -8.13
CA LEU A 196 -14.45 4.76 -9.50
C LEU A 196 -13.64 3.94 -10.52
N GLY A 197 -12.32 3.90 -10.36
CA GLY A 197 -11.42 3.11 -11.21
C GLY A 197 -11.72 1.61 -11.09
N THR A 198 -11.87 1.11 -9.87
CA THR A 198 -12.21 -0.30 -9.63
C THR A 198 -13.59 -0.66 -10.18
N TYR A 199 -14.58 0.23 -10.00
CA TYR A 199 -15.91 0.03 -10.59
C TYR A 199 -15.86 -0.03 -12.13
N ALA A 200 -15.12 0.88 -12.75
CA ALA A 200 -14.92 0.89 -14.20
C ALA A 200 -14.25 -0.40 -14.68
N LEU A 201 -13.21 -0.85 -13.99
CA LEU A 201 -12.50 -2.10 -14.29
C LEU A 201 -13.45 -3.31 -14.26
N VAL A 202 -14.24 -3.43 -13.18
CA VAL A 202 -15.21 -4.54 -13.04
C VAL A 202 -16.28 -4.48 -14.14
N LYS A 203 -16.71 -3.27 -14.51
CA LYS A 203 -17.69 -3.09 -15.60
C LYS A 203 -17.12 -3.53 -16.95
N VAL A 204 -15.85 -3.20 -17.23
CA VAL A 204 -15.15 -3.63 -18.46
C VAL A 204 -14.97 -5.15 -18.46
N LEU A 205 -14.50 -5.74 -17.33
CA LEU A 205 -14.37 -7.20 -17.22
C LEU A 205 -15.70 -7.93 -17.44
N LYS A 206 -16.79 -7.45 -16.84
CA LYS A 206 -18.12 -8.03 -17.09
C LYS A 206 -18.55 -7.92 -18.55
N ARG A 207 -18.20 -6.83 -19.23
CA ARG A 207 -18.50 -6.69 -20.67
C ARG A 207 -17.73 -7.70 -21.50
N ILE A 208 -16.43 -7.93 -21.21
CA ILE A 208 -15.59 -8.91 -21.90
C ILE A 208 -16.09 -10.33 -21.66
N LEU A 209 -16.57 -10.63 -20.47
CA LEU A 209 -17.12 -11.95 -20.08
C LEU A 209 -18.60 -12.11 -20.44
N PHE A 210 -19.13 -11.35 -21.41
CA PHE A 210 -20.54 -11.41 -21.82
C PHE A 210 -21.57 -11.28 -20.69
N GLY A 211 -21.18 -10.64 -19.58
CA GLY A 211 -22.04 -10.47 -18.41
C GLY A 211 -22.11 -11.67 -17.47
N LEU A 212 -21.50 -12.80 -17.83
CA LEU A 212 -21.50 -14.03 -17.03
C LEU A 212 -20.46 -13.98 -15.90
N GLU A 213 -20.79 -14.54 -14.75
CA GLU A 213 -19.80 -14.77 -13.71
C GLU A 213 -19.01 -16.06 -14.00
N PRO A 214 -17.70 -16.13 -13.65
CA PRO A 214 -16.86 -17.30 -13.96
C PRO A 214 -17.44 -18.64 -13.49
N TYR A 215 -18.20 -18.65 -12.40
CA TYR A 215 -18.84 -19.87 -11.93
C TYR A 215 -20.05 -20.29 -12.82
N GLU A 216 -20.73 -19.32 -13.44
CA GLU A 216 -21.83 -19.61 -14.38
C GLU A 216 -21.28 -20.25 -15.66
N ILE A 217 -20.09 -19.82 -16.10
CA ILE A 217 -19.39 -20.42 -17.25
C ILE A 217 -19.02 -21.87 -16.94
N SER A 218 -18.48 -22.16 -15.73
CA SER A 218 -18.16 -23.53 -15.34
C SER A 218 -19.42 -24.41 -15.22
N THR A 219 -20.51 -23.87 -14.67
CA THR A 219 -21.79 -24.58 -14.57
C THR A 219 -22.39 -24.88 -15.95
N LEU A 220 -22.34 -23.94 -16.88
CA LEU A 220 -22.78 -24.15 -18.27
C LEU A 220 -21.94 -25.23 -18.96
N PHE A 221 -20.63 -25.24 -18.73
CA PHE A 221 -19.74 -26.27 -19.25
C PHE A 221 -20.06 -27.65 -18.67
N GLU A 222 -20.23 -27.75 -17.36
CA GLU A 222 -20.64 -29.00 -16.67
C GLU A 222 -22.00 -29.50 -17.16
N GLN A 223 -22.98 -28.59 -17.32
CA GLN A 223 -24.29 -28.95 -17.85
C GLN A 223 -24.21 -29.47 -19.29
N ARG A 224 -23.44 -28.82 -20.17
CA ARG A 224 -23.21 -29.31 -21.53
C ARG A 224 -22.55 -30.69 -21.53
N GLN A 225 -21.54 -30.88 -20.71
CA GLN A 225 -20.86 -32.16 -20.60
C GLN A 225 -21.79 -33.25 -20.04
N ALA A 226 -22.59 -32.95 -19.01
CA ALA A 226 -23.56 -33.87 -18.48
C ALA A 226 -24.65 -34.24 -19.49
N MET A 227 -25.13 -33.28 -20.29
CA MET A 227 -26.07 -33.54 -21.39
C MET A 227 -25.47 -34.49 -22.43
N LEU A 228 -24.26 -34.24 -22.90
CA LEU A 228 -23.57 -35.10 -23.85
C LEU A 228 -23.34 -36.52 -23.32
N GLN A 229 -23.05 -36.65 -22.01
CA GLN A 229 -22.83 -37.92 -21.37
C GLN A 229 -24.16 -38.70 -21.13
N SER A 230 -25.30 -38.00 -21.06
CA SER A 230 -26.62 -38.63 -20.84
C SER A 230 -27.27 -39.13 -22.14
N ILE A 231 -26.77 -38.74 -23.28
CA ILE A 231 -27.27 -39.22 -24.58
C ILE A 231 -26.91 -40.71 -24.74
N LYS A 232 -27.91 -41.52 -25.05
CA LYS A 232 -27.72 -42.97 -25.28
C LYS A 232 -27.07 -43.31 -26.59
N GLU A 233 -27.10 -42.37 -27.55
CA GLU A 233 -26.41 -42.47 -28.83
C GLU A 233 -24.93 -42.07 -28.69
N GLY A 234 -24.09 -42.80 -29.44
CA GLY A 234 -22.64 -42.46 -29.48
C GLY A 234 -22.41 -41.14 -30.18
N VAL A 235 -21.82 -40.18 -29.49
CA VAL A 235 -21.44 -38.86 -30.05
C VAL A 235 -19.93 -38.74 -30.06
N ILE A 236 -19.37 -38.42 -31.25
CA ILE A 236 -17.95 -38.15 -31.44
C ILE A 236 -17.83 -36.82 -32.19
N ALA A 237 -17.00 -35.91 -31.69
CA ALA A 237 -16.63 -34.70 -32.41
C ALA A 237 -15.17 -34.80 -32.86
N VAL A 238 -14.91 -34.35 -34.07
CA VAL A 238 -13.58 -34.28 -34.66
C VAL A 238 -13.30 -32.85 -35.10
N ASP A 239 -12.04 -32.46 -35.13
CA ASP A 239 -11.61 -31.19 -35.68
C ASP A 239 -11.40 -31.26 -37.22
N ASP A 240 -10.93 -30.16 -37.78
CA ASP A 240 -10.63 -30.03 -39.21
C ASP A 240 -9.45 -30.90 -39.68
N SER A 241 -8.60 -31.36 -38.76
CA SER A 241 -7.53 -32.32 -39.03
C SER A 241 -8.00 -33.79 -38.94
N GLY A 242 -9.24 -34.03 -38.49
CA GLY A 242 -9.80 -35.36 -38.28
C GLY A 242 -9.46 -35.94 -36.90
N GLU A 243 -8.85 -35.17 -36.02
CA GLU A 243 -8.58 -35.61 -34.63
C GLU A 243 -9.84 -35.56 -33.76
N VAL A 244 -10.02 -36.59 -32.90
CA VAL A 244 -11.17 -36.69 -32.02
C VAL A 244 -11.00 -35.72 -30.85
N THR A 245 -11.86 -34.70 -30.80
CA THR A 245 -11.89 -33.68 -29.75
C THR A 245 -12.84 -34.01 -28.62
N LEU A 246 -13.91 -34.81 -28.91
CA LEU A 246 -14.90 -35.21 -27.91
C LEU A 246 -15.45 -36.61 -28.21
N ILE A 247 -15.63 -37.41 -27.17
CA ILE A 247 -16.30 -38.71 -27.25
C ILE A 247 -17.17 -38.88 -25.98
N ASN A 248 -18.46 -39.20 -26.14
CA ASN A 248 -19.34 -39.45 -25.01
C ASN A 248 -19.25 -40.91 -24.51
N HIS A 249 -19.84 -41.19 -23.36
CA HIS A 249 -19.78 -42.52 -22.74
C HIS A 249 -20.43 -43.59 -23.60
N ALA A 250 -21.53 -43.29 -24.31
CA ALA A 250 -22.21 -44.24 -25.21
C ALA A 250 -21.34 -44.62 -26.38
N ALA A 251 -20.63 -43.67 -27.02
CA ALA A 251 -19.66 -43.95 -28.08
C ALA A 251 -18.51 -44.82 -27.59
N GLN A 252 -17.98 -44.53 -26.39
CA GLN A 252 -16.93 -45.34 -25.77
C GLN A 252 -17.38 -46.82 -25.59
N ALA A 253 -18.63 -47.02 -25.12
CA ALA A 253 -19.18 -48.34 -24.91
C ALA A 253 -19.48 -49.07 -26.26
N LEU A 254 -19.98 -48.34 -27.27
CA LEU A 254 -20.26 -48.92 -28.60
C LEU A 254 -18.98 -49.36 -29.33
N LEU A 255 -17.90 -48.59 -29.17
CA LEU A 255 -16.60 -48.84 -29.79
C LEU A 255 -15.71 -49.76 -28.93
N ASP A 256 -16.14 -50.15 -27.77
CA ASP A 256 -15.34 -50.89 -26.79
C ASP A 256 -14.01 -50.19 -26.47
N TYR A 257 -14.11 -48.87 -26.28
CA TYR A 257 -12.97 -48.00 -25.98
C TYR A 257 -12.95 -47.62 -24.51
N ARG A 258 -11.94 -48.11 -23.77
CA ARG A 258 -11.71 -47.68 -22.38
C ARG A 258 -10.68 -46.56 -22.37
N LYS A 259 -11.10 -45.38 -21.91
CA LYS A 259 -10.20 -44.24 -21.64
C LYS A 259 -9.17 -44.66 -20.59
N THR A 260 -7.94 -44.96 -21.00
CA THR A 260 -6.79 -45.06 -20.14
C THR A 260 -6.09 -43.68 -20.10
N GLN A 261 -5.43 -43.37 -19.00
CA GLN A 261 -4.85 -42.05 -18.66
C GLN A 261 -3.77 -41.49 -19.64
N ASP A 262 -3.46 -42.16 -20.73
CA ASP A 262 -2.49 -41.70 -21.70
C ASP A 262 -3.17 -41.05 -22.93
N ASP A 263 -2.96 -39.75 -23.08
CA ASP A 263 -3.46 -38.93 -24.24
C ASP A 263 -3.00 -39.43 -25.63
N ALA A 264 -1.99 -40.27 -25.69
CA ALA A 264 -1.49 -40.88 -26.93
C ALA A 264 -2.50 -41.80 -27.66
N ARG A 265 -3.63 -42.17 -27.02
CA ARG A 265 -4.63 -43.09 -27.58
C ARG A 265 -5.77 -42.40 -28.35
N LEU A 266 -5.96 -41.07 -28.15
CA LEU A 266 -6.93 -40.32 -28.96
C LEU A 266 -6.50 -40.29 -30.44
N SER A 267 -5.22 -40.13 -30.69
CA SER A 267 -4.64 -40.19 -32.04
C SER A 267 -4.78 -41.59 -32.66
N THR A 268 -4.70 -42.66 -31.87
CA THR A 268 -4.89 -44.03 -32.33
C THR A 268 -6.36 -44.33 -32.67
N LEU A 269 -7.29 -43.69 -31.95
CA LEU A 269 -8.73 -43.78 -32.20
C LEU A 269 -9.11 -43.01 -33.45
N SER A 270 -8.51 -41.84 -33.64
CA SER A 270 -8.64 -41.03 -34.84
C SER A 270 -8.22 -41.83 -36.10
N HIS A 271 -7.09 -42.54 -36.03
CA HIS A 271 -6.61 -43.35 -37.15
C HIS A 271 -7.48 -44.60 -37.42
N ALA A 272 -7.99 -45.25 -36.38
CA ALA A 272 -8.90 -46.40 -36.55
C ALA A 272 -10.29 -45.97 -37.05
N TRP A 273 -10.74 -44.77 -36.66
CA TRP A 273 -12.03 -44.22 -37.05
C TRP A 273 -12.03 -43.69 -38.51
N SER A 274 -10.97 -43.03 -38.93
CA SER A 274 -10.83 -42.55 -40.33
C SER A 274 -10.80 -43.66 -41.35
N GLN A 275 -10.48 -44.89 -40.97
CA GLN A 275 -10.57 -46.07 -41.82
C GLN A 275 -12.00 -46.63 -41.97
N VAL A 276 -12.89 -46.28 -41.05
CA VAL A 276 -14.25 -46.82 -40.99
C VAL A 276 -15.29 -45.83 -41.47
N VAL A 277 -15.08 -44.53 -41.26
CA VAL A 277 -15.95 -43.45 -41.73
C VAL A 277 -15.11 -42.45 -42.54
N ASP A 278 -15.45 -42.23 -43.78
CA ASP A 278 -14.79 -41.25 -44.62
C ASP A 278 -15.26 -39.82 -44.28
N ILE A 279 -14.64 -39.27 -43.22
CA ILE A 279 -14.92 -37.89 -42.76
C ILE A 279 -14.35 -36.86 -43.71
N SER A 280 -13.35 -37.22 -44.54
CA SER A 280 -12.64 -36.29 -45.41
C SER A 280 -13.54 -35.64 -46.47
N GLU A 281 -14.52 -36.35 -46.98
CA GLU A 281 -15.51 -35.79 -47.89
C GLU A 281 -16.44 -34.78 -47.19
N VAL A 282 -16.92 -35.11 -45.97
CA VAL A 282 -17.80 -34.20 -45.21
C VAL A 282 -17.05 -32.92 -44.76
N LEU A 283 -15.79 -33.02 -44.43
CA LEU A 283 -14.94 -31.86 -44.12
C LEU A 283 -14.69 -31.00 -45.37
N ARG A 284 -14.53 -31.60 -46.56
CA ARG A 284 -14.27 -30.88 -47.81
C ARG A 284 -15.53 -30.23 -48.38
N ASP A 285 -16.64 -30.96 -48.42
CA ASP A 285 -17.86 -30.54 -49.12
C ASP A 285 -18.85 -29.83 -48.18
N GLY A 286 -18.71 -30.00 -46.87
CA GLY A 286 -19.60 -29.41 -45.87
C GLY A 286 -21.05 -29.92 -45.97
N THR A 287 -21.28 -31.09 -46.53
CA THR A 287 -22.60 -31.70 -46.68
C THR A 287 -22.83 -32.75 -45.58
N PRO A 288 -23.96 -32.68 -44.86
CA PRO A 288 -24.26 -33.68 -43.83
C PRO A 288 -24.60 -35.03 -44.51
N ARG A 289 -24.10 -36.12 -43.94
CA ARG A 289 -24.44 -37.48 -44.32
C ARG A 289 -25.32 -38.10 -43.23
N ARG A 290 -26.34 -38.81 -43.62
CA ARG A 290 -27.29 -39.42 -42.70
C ARG A 290 -27.50 -40.89 -43.02
N ASP A 291 -27.75 -41.69 -41.97
CA ASP A 291 -28.12 -43.10 -42.05
C ASP A 291 -27.10 -43.95 -42.82
N GLU A 292 -25.81 -43.65 -42.69
CA GLU A 292 -24.74 -44.47 -43.23
C GLU A 292 -24.57 -45.73 -42.39
N GLU A 293 -24.75 -46.88 -43.03
CA GLU A 293 -24.55 -48.19 -42.40
C GLU A 293 -23.07 -48.57 -42.39
N ILE A 294 -22.49 -48.71 -41.23
CA ILE A 294 -21.11 -49.18 -41.08
C ILE A 294 -21.02 -50.40 -40.16
N ILE A 295 -20.09 -51.29 -40.44
CA ILE A 295 -19.85 -52.47 -39.59
C ILE A 295 -18.57 -52.25 -38.79
N VAL A 296 -18.72 -52.12 -37.48
CA VAL A 296 -17.59 -51.97 -36.54
C VAL A 296 -17.56 -53.18 -35.62
N LYS A 297 -16.47 -53.93 -35.62
CA LYS A 297 -16.30 -55.13 -34.80
C LYS A 297 -17.48 -56.11 -34.84
N GLY A 298 -18.06 -56.27 -36.03
CA GLY A 298 -19.20 -57.20 -36.26
C GLY A 298 -20.56 -56.66 -35.81
N ARG A 299 -20.67 -55.42 -35.46
CA ARG A 299 -21.94 -54.72 -35.14
C ARG A 299 -22.28 -53.74 -36.27
N LEU A 300 -23.51 -53.76 -36.73
CA LEU A 300 -24.02 -52.79 -37.67
C LEU A 300 -24.38 -51.51 -36.88
N LEU A 301 -23.79 -50.41 -37.26
CA LEU A 301 -24.04 -49.09 -36.68
C LEU A 301 -24.57 -48.14 -37.76
N LEU A 302 -25.57 -47.34 -37.43
CA LEU A 302 -26.04 -46.22 -38.25
C LEU A 302 -25.31 -44.97 -37.79
N VAL A 303 -24.64 -44.28 -38.74
CA VAL A 303 -23.83 -43.08 -38.44
C VAL A 303 -24.39 -41.87 -39.17
N ASN A 304 -24.56 -40.80 -38.42
CA ASN A 304 -24.93 -39.49 -38.93
C ASN A 304 -23.76 -38.52 -38.74
N THR A 305 -23.24 -37.98 -39.84
CA THR A 305 -22.14 -37.03 -39.84
C THR A 305 -22.61 -35.63 -40.19
N VAL A 306 -22.41 -34.67 -39.35
CA VAL A 306 -22.88 -33.29 -39.53
C VAL A 306 -21.72 -32.32 -39.34
N PRO A 307 -21.42 -31.45 -40.32
CA PRO A 307 -20.41 -30.43 -40.17
C PRO A 307 -20.91 -29.30 -39.25
N VAL A 308 -20.08 -28.92 -38.25
CA VAL A 308 -20.35 -27.80 -37.36
C VAL A 308 -19.42 -26.66 -37.72
N ARG A 309 -19.98 -25.56 -38.22
CA ARG A 309 -19.20 -24.36 -38.53
C ARG A 309 -19.09 -23.48 -37.28
N SER A 310 -17.88 -23.14 -36.85
CA SER A 310 -17.61 -22.10 -35.88
C SER A 310 -17.77 -20.74 -36.57
N ASN A 311 -18.66 -19.90 -36.06
CA ASN A 311 -18.80 -18.51 -36.49
C ASN A 311 -17.62 -17.67 -35.99
#